data_0dc0ab8d593b58c185c6afd9d54fc33a
#
_entry.id   0dc0ab8d593b58c185c6afd9d54fc33a
#
_cell.length_a   1.000
_cell.length_b   1.000
_cell.length_c   1.000
_cell.angle_alpha   90.00
_cell.angle_beta   90.00
_cell.angle_gamma   90.00
#
_symmetry.space_group_name_H-M   'P 1'
#
loop_
_entity.id
_entity.type
_entity.pdbx_description
1 polymer ?
#
loop_
_entity_poly.entity_id
_entity_poly.type
_entity_poly.pdbx_seq_one_letter_code
_entity_poly.pdbx_strand_id
1 'polypeptide(L)'
;VFSTAAAARKFSLGEFGAGIDQGRLWFDASSATFLVVLLYGLFLNLQNFGIDQSYIQRYIASSSDREARKSLWLGGILYVPVSAVFFLIGTTLFVYYHAEQHKRELPEVKQLVARQRLMQEGVYPQYEGAEGSLLTDDYQRALNEGAAVLSDKDIGDRVFPHFIAKHLPPGLTGLLIAAVFAAAMSTVSTSLN
;
A
#
# COMPACT_ATOMS: atom_id res chain seq x y z
N VAL A 1 -4.58 20.75 3.92
CA VAL A 1 -4.54 19.32 3.56
C VAL A 1 -4.84 19.14 2.08
N PHE A 2 -6.05 19.48 1.61
CA PHE A 2 -6.45 19.27 0.20
C PHE A 2 -5.63 20.09 -0.79
N SER A 3 -5.28 21.34 -0.48
CA SER A 3 -4.46 22.19 -1.36
C SER A 3 -3.05 21.61 -1.58
N THR A 4 -2.43 21.10 -0.53
CA THR A 4 -1.09 20.50 -0.60
C THR A 4 -1.10 19.19 -1.41
N ALA A 5 -2.11 18.35 -1.21
CA ALA A 5 -2.28 17.11 -1.96
C ALA A 5 -2.61 17.37 -3.44
N ALA A 6 -3.39 18.42 -3.74
CA ALA A 6 -3.68 18.84 -5.11
C ALA A 6 -2.42 19.37 -5.82
N ALA A 7 -1.60 20.18 -5.13
CA ALA A 7 -0.31 20.66 -5.65
C ALA A 7 0.65 19.50 -5.97
N ALA A 8 0.60 18.43 -5.18
CA ALA A 8 1.37 17.20 -5.42
C ALA A 8 0.74 16.25 -6.47
N ARG A 9 -0.30 16.68 -7.19
CA ARG A 9 -1.05 15.89 -8.19
C ARG A 9 -1.60 14.55 -7.66
N LYS A 10 -1.91 14.46 -6.35
CA LYS A 10 -2.46 13.24 -5.74
C LYS A 10 -3.91 12.95 -6.15
N PHE A 11 -4.61 13.94 -6.71
CA PHE A 11 -5.98 13.81 -7.21
C PHE A 11 -6.05 13.73 -8.75
N SER A 12 -4.95 13.41 -9.44
CA SER A 12 -5.01 13.17 -10.89
C SER A 12 -5.75 11.86 -11.17
N LEU A 13 -6.78 11.91 -12.02
CA LEU A 13 -7.53 10.74 -12.49
C LEU A 13 -6.72 9.86 -13.48
N GLY A 14 -5.41 10.03 -13.54
CA GLY A 14 -4.54 9.41 -14.51
C GLY A 14 -4.25 10.32 -15.71
N GLU A 15 -3.27 9.98 -16.48
CA GLU A 15 -2.92 10.71 -17.70
C GLU A 15 -3.83 10.25 -18.84
N PHE A 16 -4.89 11.01 -19.10
CA PHE A 16 -5.66 10.90 -20.34
C PHE A 16 -4.79 11.43 -21.48
N GLY A 17 -4.25 10.55 -22.28
CA GLY A 17 -3.71 10.93 -23.59
C GLY A 17 -2.26 11.40 -23.63
N ALA A 18 -1.43 11.21 -22.61
CA ALA A 18 0.02 11.47 -22.69
C ALA A 18 0.75 10.67 -23.80
N GLY A 19 0.07 9.71 -24.43
CA GLY A 19 0.60 8.92 -25.53
C GLY A 19 0.39 9.50 -26.93
N ILE A 20 -0.52 10.44 -27.12
CA ILE A 20 -0.86 10.94 -28.47
C ILE A 20 0.15 11.96 -28.96
N ASP A 21 0.60 12.88 -28.10
CA ASP A 21 1.54 13.95 -28.46
C ASP A 21 2.98 13.47 -28.68
N GLN A 22 3.33 12.26 -28.23
CA GLN A 22 4.67 11.69 -28.36
C GLN A 22 4.78 10.51 -29.32
N GLY A 23 3.78 10.24 -30.13
CA GLY A 23 3.74 9.08 -31.05
C GLY A 23 3.62 7.73 -30.33
N ARG A 24 3.33 7.73 -29.05
CA ARG A 24 3.04 6.53 -28.25
C ARG A 24 1.58 6.14 -28.45
N LEU A 25 1.34 4.88 -28.72
CA LEU A 25 0.00 4.33 -28.86
C LEU A 25 -0.80 4.55 -27.56
N TRP A 26 -2.11 4.73 -27.68
CA TRP A 26 -3.07 4.74 -26.57
C TRP A 26 -2.87 3.59 -25.58
N PHE A 27 -2.13 2.60 -25.96
CA PHE A 27 -1.87 1.37 -25.28
C PHE A 27 -0.37 1.21 -25.06
N ASP A 28 0.17 1.93 -24.08
CA ASP A 28 1.50 1.66 -23.56
C ASP A 28 1.34 0.80 -22.31
N ALA A 29 1.55 -0.52 -22.47
CA ALA A 29 1.45 -1.48 -21.37
C ALA A 29 2.51 -1.27 -20.27
N SER A 30 3.52 -0.44 -20.53
CA SER A 30 4.59 -0.10 -19.57
C SER A 30 4.22 1.06 -18.64
N SER A 31 3.15 1.80 -18.96
CA SER A 31 2.69 2.94 -18.17
C SER A 31 1.25 2.77 -17.70
N ALA A 32 0.94 3.27 -16.50
CA ALA A 32 -0.41 3.22 -15.94
C ALA A 32 -1.34 4.24 -16.60
N THR A 33 -1.60 4.07 -17.92
CA THR A 33 -2.59 4.87 -18.65
C THR A 33 -4.00 4.51 -18.21
N PHE A 34 -4.95 5.42 -18.40
CA PHE A 34 -6.35 5.19 -18.04
C PHE A 34 -6.91 3.89 -18.63
N LEU A 35 -6.63 3.62 -19.91
CA LEU A 35 -7.12 2.42 -20.59
C LEU A 35 -6.52 1.13 -19.99
N VAL A 36 -5.22 1.14 -19.69
CA VAL A 36 -4.53 0.01 -19.05
C VAL A 36 -5.11 -0.26 -17.68
N VAL A 37 -5.31 0.77 -16.86
CA VAL A 37 -5.91 0.64 -15.52
C VAL A 37 -7.37 0.18 -15.61
N LEU A 38 -8.14 0.67 -16.56
CA LEU A 38 -9.52 0.26 -16.80
C LEU A 38 -9.61 -1.23 -17.18
N LEU A 39 -8.83 -1.66 -18.17
CA LEU A 39 -8.80 -3.06 -18.61
C LEU A 39 -8.29 -3.98 -17.50
N TYR A 40 -7.21 -3.59 -16.83
CA TYR A 40 -6.68 -4.33 -15.69
C TYR A 40 -7.73 -4.48 -14.59
N GLY A 41 -8.40 -3.40 -14.22
CA GLY A 41 -9.47 -3.42 -13.24
C GLY A 41 -10.65 -4.31 -13.67
N LEU A 42 -11.03 -4.27 -14.94
CA LEU A 42 -12.11 -5.11 -15.50
C LEU A 42 -11.74 -6.60 -15.41
N PHE A 43 -10.54 -6.99 -15.87
CA PHE A 43 -10.10 -8.38 -15.81
C PHE A 43 -9.91 -8.88 -14.37
N LEU A 44 -9.39 -8.03 -13.49
CA LEU A 44 -9.19 -8.37 -12.08
C LEU A 44 -10.53 -8.58 -11.36
N ASN A 45 -11.53 -7.74 -11.65
CA ASN A 45 -12.87 -7.91 -11.11
C ASN A 45 -13.57 -9.14 -11.70
N LEU A 46 -13.40 -9.42 -12.99
CA LEU A 46 -13.93 -10.63 -13.61
C LEU A 46 -13.33 -11.89 -12.98
N GLN A 47 -12.03 -11.89 -12.68
CA GLN A 47 -11.37 -12.95 -11.97
C GLN A 47 -11.94 -13.12 -10.56
N ASN A 48 -11.98 -12.04 -9.78
CA ASN A 48 -12.44 -12.10 -8.39
C ASN A 48 -13.90 -12.54 -8.27
N PHE A 49 -14.80 -11.96 -9.05
CA PHE A 49 -16.24 -12.22 -8.94
C PHE A 49 -16.73 -13.41 -9.78
N GLY A 50 -15.98 -13.82 -10.82
CA GLY A 50 -16.39 -14.87 -11.73
C GLY A 50 -15.68 -16.21 -11.56
N ILE A 51 -14.45 -16.23 -11.04
CA ILE A 51 -13.61 -17.43 -11.00
C ILE A 51 -13.17 -17.77 -9.57
N ASP A 52 -13.04 -16.78 -8.68
CA ASP A 52 -12.59 -17.01 -7.32
C ASP A 52 -13.59 -17.87 -6.54
N GLN A 53 -13.10 -19.04 -6.09
CA GLN A 53 -13.90 -20.03 -5.40
C GLN A 53 -14.54 -19.47 -4.12
N SER A 54 -13.88 -18.55 -3.42
CA SER A 54 -14.40 -17.93 -2.20
C SER A 54 -15.69 -17.13 -2.46
N TYR A 55 -15.77 -16.46 -3.60
CA TYR A 55 -16.97 -15.73 -4.01
C TYR A 55 -18.06 -16.68 -4.53
N ILE A 56 -17.67 -17.67 -5.37
CA ILE A 56 -18.60 -18.63 -5.96
C ILE A 56 -19.29 -19.46 -4.86
N GLN A 57 -18.56 -19.93 -3.86
CA GLN A 57 -19.13 -20.66 -2.73
C GLN A 57 -20.20 -19.84 -1.99
N ARG A 58 -19.98 -18.53 -1.82
CA ARG A 58 -20.98 -17.66 -1.18
C ARG A 58 -22.24 -17.50 -2.03
N TYR A 59 -22.12 -17.50 -3.36
CA TYR A 59 -23.28 -17.44 -4.25
C TYR A 59 -24.08 -18.74 -4.21
N ILE A 60 -23.39 -19.88 -4.23
CA ILE A 60 -24.04 -21.22 -4.16
C ILE A 60 -24.70 -21.42 -2.80
N ALA A 61 -24.11 -20.94 -1.70
CA ALA A 61 -24.66 -21.01 -0.35
C ALA A 61 -25.85 -20.05 -0.12
N SER A 62 -26.15 -19.16 -1.05
CA SER A 62 -27.29 -18.24 -0.93
C SER A 62 -28.61 -18.96 -1.13
N SER A 63 -29.63 -18.58 -0.36
CA SER A 63 -30.99 -19.21 -0.41
C SER A 63 -31.71 -18.96 -1.73
N SER A 64 -31.31 -17.95 -2.52
CA SER A 64 -31.87 -17.66 -3.84
C SER A 64 -30.94 -16.79 -4.68
N ASP A 65 -31.10 -16.84 -6.01
CA ASP A 65 -30.36 -15.99 -6.97
C ASP A 65 -30.58 -14.50 -6.69
N ARG A 66 -31.73 -14.13 -6.15
CA ARG A 66 -32.05 -12.74 -5.81
C ARG A 66 -31.20 -12.26 -4.64
N GLU A 67 -30.98 -13.10 -3.66
CA GLU A 67 -30.14 -12.77 -2.50
C GLU A 67 -28.66 -12.78 -2.86
N ALA A 68 -28.23 -13.73 -3.67
CA ALA A 68 -26.88 -13.73 -4.22
C ALA A 68 -26.56 -12.43 -4.96
N ARG A 69 -27.47 -11.98 -5.84
CA ARG A 69 -27.32 -10.69 -6.55
C ARG A 69 -27.31 -9.48 -5.61
N LYS A 70 -28.16 -9.45 -4.59
CA LYS A 70 -28.16 -8.36 -3.59
C LYS A 70 -26.84 -8.29 -2.84
N SER A 71 -26.31 -9.42 -2.43
CA SER A 71 -25.01 -9.52 -1.75
C SER A 71 -23.88 -8.97 -2.62
N LEU A 72 -23.87 -9.34 -3.90
CA LEU A 72 -22.89 -8.85 -4.88
C LEU A 72 -22.95 -7.33 -5.04
N TRP A 73 -24.16 -6.80 -5.25
CA TRP A 73 -24.37 -5.36 -5.40
C TRP A 73 -24.01 -4.60 -4.12
N LEU A 74 -24.37 -5.12 -2.96
CA LEU A 74 -24.03 -4.52 -1.67
C LEU A 74 -22.51 -4.45 -1.50
N GLY A 75 -21.80 -5.54 -1.80
CA GLY A 75 -20.35 -5.60 -1.74
C GLY A 75 -19.70 -4.57 -2.70
N GLY A 76 -20.18 -4.50 -3.94
CA GLY A 76 -19.68 -3.56 -4.93
C GLY A 76 -19.92 -2.09 -4.54
N ILE A 77 -21.09 -1.77 -4.04
CA ILE A 77 -21.43 -0.40 -3.56
C ILE A 77 -20.60 -0.04 -2.34
N LEU A 78 -20.42 -0.97 -1.39
CA LEU A 78 -19.64 -0.73 -0.17
C LEU A 78 -18.15 -0.54 -0.46
N TYR A 79 -17.65 -1.13 -1.52
CA TYR A 79 -16.25 -1.02 -1.92
C TYR A 79 -15.84 0.43 -2.21
N VAL A 80 -16.72 1.23 -2.81
CA VAL A 80 -16.44 2.64 -3.15
C VAL A 80 -16.17 3.50 -1.92
N PRO A 81 -17.07 3.58 -0.91
CA PRO A 81 -16.80 4.38 0.29
C PRO A 81 -15.63 3.86 1.11
N VAL A 82 -15.43 2.53 1.18
CA VAL A 82 -14.27 1.96 1.87
C VAL A 82 -12.98 2.38 1.18
N SER A 83 -12.91 2.28 -0.15
CA SER A 83 -11.74 2.74 -0.92
C SER A 83 -11.48 4.23 -0.74
N ALA A 84 -12.54 5.04 -0.70
CA ALA A 84 -12.43 6.48 -0.44
C ALA A 84 -11.83 6.77 0.94
N VAL A 85 -12.22 6.02 1.98
CA VAL A 85 -11.64 6.15 3.33
C VAL A 85 -10.14 5.83 3.32
N PHE A 86 -9.73 4.73 2.69
CA PHE A 86 -8.31 4.38 2.58
C PHE A 86 -7.52 5.43 1.78
N PHE A 87 -8.11 5.97 0.72
CA PHE A 87 -7.50 7.05 -0.05
C PHE A 87 -7.32 8.32 0.82
N LEU A 88 -8.31 8.67 1.62
CA LEU A 88 -8.22 9.80 2.55
C LEU A 88 -7.15 9.58 3.62
N ILE A 89 -7.06 8.37 4.18
CA ILE A 89 -6.01 8.01 5.13
C ILE A 89 -4.63 8.20 4.48
N GLY A 90 -4.41 7.65 3.29
CA GLY A 90 -3.16 7.79 2.56
C GLY A 90 -2.80 9.25 2.25
N THR A 91 -3.79 10.04 1.81
CA THR A 91 -3.61 11.48 1.54
C THR A 91 -3.27 12.26 2.81
N THR A 92 -3.94 11.95 3.91
CA THR A 92 -3.68 12.61 5.20
C THR A 92 -2.28 12.28 5.72
N LEU A 93 -1.86 11.03 5.63
CA LEU A 93 -0.49 10.61 5.98
C LEU A 93 0.55 11.29 5.10
N PHE A 94 0.31 11.39 3.80
CA PHE A 94 1.20 12.12 2.91
C PHE A 94 1.39 13.57 3.37
N VAL A 95 0.30 14.28 3.65
CA VAL A 95 0.36 15.67 4.11
C VAL A 95 1.02 15.78 5.49
N TYR A 96 0.72 14.84 6.40
CA TYR A 96 1.31 14.79 7.72
C TYR A 96 2.85 14.72 7.65
N TYR A 97 3.40 13.78 6.93
CA TYR A 97 4.85 13.60 6.81
C TYR A 97 5.56 14.67 5.97
N HIS A 98 4.82 15.40 5.13
CA HIS A 98 5.37 16.54 4.37
C HIS A 98 5.21 17.88 5.08
N ALA A 99 4.51 17.93 6.21
CA ALA A 99 4.44 19.11 7.04
C ALA A 99 5.82 19.39 7.69
N GLU A 100 6.19 20.68 7.80
CA GLU A 100 7.49 21.11 8.32
C GLU A 100 7.81 20.52 9.71
N GLN A 101 6.78 20.29 10.52
CA GLN A 101 6.90 19.72 11.87
C GLN A 101 7.33 18.25 11.87
N HIS A 102 6.94 17.49 10.84
CA HIS A 102 7.14 16.03 10.75
C HIS A 102 8.12 15.60 9.65
N LYS A 103 8.68 16.54 8.89
CA LYS A 103 9.68 16.24 7.86
C LYS A 103 10.89 15.46 8.38
N ARG A 104 11.21 15.61 9.66
CA ARG A 104 12.32 14.90 10.31
C ARG A 104 12.07 13.40 10.48
N GLU A 105 10.84 12.96 10.37
CA GLU A 105 10.45 11.55 10.50
C GLU A 105 10.60 10.76 9.19
N LEU A 106 10.53 11.42 8.03
CA LEU A 106 10.74 10.79 6.73
C LEU A 106 12.12 10.11 6.60
N PRO A 107 13.23 10.74 7.01
CA PRO A 107 14.54 10.09 7.04
C PRO A 107 14.56 8.82 7.90
N GLU A 108 13.86 8.79 9.03
CA GLU A 108 13.75 7.60 9.87
C GLU A 108 13.09 6.43 9.12
N VAL A 109 11.99 6.71 8.41
CA VAL A 109 11.32 5.69 7.58
C VAL A 109 12.24 5.20 6.46
N LYS A 110 12.98 6.11 5.81
CA LYS A 110 13.96 5.75 4.78
C LYS A 110 15.08 4.87 5.33
N GLN A 111 15.59 5.19 6.50
CA GLN A 111 16.60 4.36 7.17
C GLN A 111 16.08 2.96 7.53
N LEU A 112 14.82 2.84 7.98
CA LEU A 112 14.20 1.54 8.23
C LEU A 112 14.13 0.68 6.95
N VAL A 113 13.76 1.29 5.82
CA VAL A 113 13.71 0.59 4.52
C VAL A 113 15.11 0.24 4.03
N ALA A 114 16.07 1.15 4.14
CA ALA A 114 17.46 0.90 3.76
C ALA A 114 18.05 -0.25 4.60
N ARG A 115 17.81 -0.24 5.91
CA ARG A 115 18.22 -1.33 6.82
C ARG A 115 17.62 -2.67 6.37
N GLN A 116 16.35 -2.69 6.03
CA GLN A 116 15.69 -3.92 5.58
C GLN A 116 16.28 -4.43 4.25
N ARG A 117 16.60 -3.55 3.30
CA ARG A 117 17.27 -3.92 2.04
C ARG A 117 18.65 -4.52 2.31
N LEU A 118 19.45 -3.87 3.16
CA LEU A 118 20.77 -4.38 3.56
C LEU A 118 20.70 -5.77 4.22
N MET A 119 19.66 -6.01 5.03
CA MET A 119 19.40 -7.35 5.59
C MET A 119 19.09 -8.38 4.50
N GLN A 120 18.28 -8.02 3.52
CA GLN A 120 17.91 -8.92 2.40
C GLN A 120 19.09 -9.21 1.48
N GLU A 121 19.99 -8.25 1.31
CA GLU A 121 21.22 -8.38 0.53
C GLU A 121 22.32 -9.14 1.27
N GLY A 122 22.08 -9.56 2.51
CA GLY A 122 23.05 -10.34 3.30
C GLY A 122 24.21 -9.51 3.85
N VAL A 123 24.15 -8.20 3.76
CA VAL A 123 25.17 -7.29 4.28
C VAL A 123 25.07 -7.14 5.81
N TYR A 124 23.86 -7.24 6.35
CA TYR A 124 23.57 -7.07 7.77
C TYR A 124 24.28 -8.05 8.70
N PRO A 125 24.39 -9.36 8.41
CA PRO A 125 25.08 -10.31 9.31
C PRO A 125 26.54 -9.97 9.56
N GLN A 126 27.20 -9.24 8.66
CA GLN A 126 28.59 -8.83 8.83
C GLN A 126 28.76 -7.76 9.93
N TYR A 127 27.66 -7.07 10.27
CA TYR A 127 27.65 -5.97 11.25
C TYR A 127 26.96 -6.31 12.56
N GLU A 128 26.25 -7.44 12.62
CA GLU A 128 25.53 -7.88 13.84
C GLU A 128 26.45 -8.44 14.94
N GLY A 129 27.68 -8.82 14.60
CA GLY A 129 28.67 -9.41 15.51
C GLY A 129 29.36 -8.41 16.46
N ALA A 130 29.05 -7.14 16.38
CA ALA A 130 29.57 -6.12 17.29
C ALA A 130 28.51 -5.76 18.34
N GLU A 131 28.24 -6.68 19.28
CA GLU A 131 27.45 -6.36 20.45
C GLU A 131 28.04 -5.12 21.15
N GLY A 132 27.29 -4.02 21.11
CA GLY A 132 27.43 -2.88 22.00
C GLY A 132 28.42 -1.78 21.61
N SER A 133 29.19 -1.90 20.58
CA SER A 133 30.02 -0.80 20.12
C SER A 133 29.78 -0.46 18.66
N LEU A 134 29.09 0.69 18.49
CA LEU A 134 29.26 1.49 17.30
C LEU A 134 29.02 0.66 16.02
N LEU A 135 27.78 0.71 15.54
CA LEU A 135 27.56 0.47 14.12
C LEU A 135 28.76 1.06 13.40
N THR A 136 29.60 0.24 12.83
CA THR A 136 30.84 0.67 12.19
C THR A 136 30.50 1.84 11.25
N ASP A 137 31.37 2.83 11.17
CA ASP A 137 31.15 4.00 10.31
C ASP A 137 30.73 3.60 8.90
N ASP A 138 31.21 2.47 8.44
CA ASP A 138 30.86 1.89 7.13
C ASP A 138 29.39 1.45 7.04
N TYR A 139 28.82 0.87 8.10
CA TYR A 139 27.39 0.54 8.12
C TYR A 139 26.52 1.79 8.15
N GLN A 140 26.90 2.79 8.95
CA GLN A 140 26.17 4.06 8.96
C GLN A 140 26.24 4.78 7.63
N ARG A 141 27.38 4.72 6.93
CA ARG A 141 27.52 5.24 5.57
C ARG A 141 26.61 4.48 4.59
N ALA A 142 26.67 3.14 4.57
CA ALA A 142 25.82 2.32 3.72
C ALA A 142 24.33 2.57 3.96
N LEU A 143 23.93 2.72 5.24
CA LEU A 143 22.56 3.02 5.63
C LEU A 143 22.11 4.40 5.17
N ASN A 144 22.97 5.42 5.32
CA ASN A 144 22.67 6.78 4.89
C ASN A 144 22.66 6.90 3.36
N GLU A 145 23.56 6.24 2.66
CA GLU A 145 23.61 6.18 1.19
C GLU A 145 22.38 5.44 0.66
N GLY A 146 22.04 4.29 1.22
CA GLY A 146 20.83 3.55 0.89
C GLY A 146 19.57 4.37 1.12
N ALA A 147 19.48 5.08 2.24
CA ALA A 147 18.35 5.94 2.54
C ALA A 147 18.25 7.16 1.60
N ALA A 148 19.36 7.72 1.17
CA ALA A 148 19.40 8.88 0.26
C ALA A 148 18.87 8.56 -1.15
N VAL A 149 19.07 7.34 -1.62
CA VAL A 149 18.60 6.88 -2.94
C VAL A 149 17.10 6.59 -2.94
N LEU A 150 16.48 6.36 -1.78
CA LEU A 150 15.07 6.02 -1.67
C LEU A 150 14.16 7.21 -2.00
N SER A 151 13.27 7.01 -2.97
CA SER A 151 12.17 7.94 -3.28
C SER A 151 11.00 7.75 -2.30
N ASP A 152 10.06 8.69 -2.30
CA ASP A 152 8.84 8.59 -1.49
C ASP A 152 7.94 7.41 -1.91
N LYS A 153 8.09 6.91 -3.15
CA LYS A 153 7.39 5.71 -3.63
C LYS A 153 7.93 4.44 -2.98
N ASP A 154 9.24 4.38 -2.75
CA ASP A 154 9.90 3.20 -2.17
C ASP A 154 9.55 2.98 -0.69
N ILE A 155 9.19 4.04 0.00
CA ILE A 155 8.84 4.01 1.42
C ILE A 155 7.33 3.94 1.69
N GLY A 156 6.50 4.07 0.65
CA GLY A 156 5.04 4.19 0.78
C GLY A 156 4.41 3.12 1.65
N ASP A 157 4.81 1.87 1.48
CA ASP A 157 4.28 0.73 2.24
C ASP A 157 4.71 0.74 3.73
N ARG A 158 5.71 1.53 4.10
CA ARG A 158 6.25 1.60 5.46
C ARG A 158 5.75 2.80 6.25
N VAL A 159 5.24 3.81 5.58
CA VAL A 159 4.76 5.04 6.21
C VAL A 159 3.61 4.77 7.18
N PHE A 160 2.62 3.98 6.76
CA PHE A 160 1.46 3.68 7.60
C PHE A 160 1.81 2.80 8.82
N PRO A 161 2.55 1.69 8.67
CA PRO A 161 3.04 0.93 9.82
C PRO A 161 3.90 1.76 10.79
N HIS A 162 4.76 2.64 10.28
CA HIS A 162 5.58 3.52 11.10
C HIS A 162 4.70 4.50 11.90
N PHE A 163 3.69 5.09 11.26
CA PHE A 163 2.73 5.96 11.94
C PHE A 163 2.00 5.24 13.08
N ILE A 164 1.54 4.01 12.82
CA ILE A 164 0.87 3.19 13.85
C ILE A 164 1.79 2.92 15.03
N ALA A 165 3.05 2.56 14.76
CA ALA A 165 4.00 2.22 15.81
C ALA A 165 4.43 3.42 16.65
N LYS A 166 4.54 4.60 16.04
CA LYS A 166 5.12 5.80 16.70
C LYS A 166 4.07 6.72 17.31
N HIS A 167 2.92 6.88 16.68
CA HIS A 167 1.95 7.92 17.02
C HIS A 167 0.67 7.40 17.67
N LEU A 168 0.34 6.10 17.51
CA LEU A 168 -0.85 5.57 18.16
C LEU A 168 -0.55 5.11 19.60
N PRO A 169 -1.51 5.31 20.52
CA PRO A 169 -1.39 4.77 21.85
C PRO A 169 -1.38 3.24 21.82
N PRO A 170 -0.68 2.58 22.76
CA PRO A 170 -0.45 1.12 22.76
C PRO A 170 -1.74 0.28 22.59
N GLY A 171 -2.84 0.72 23.19
CA GLY A 171 -4.12 0.01 23.08
C GLY A 171 -4.69 0.01 21.67
N LEU A 172 -4.64 1.11 20.92
CA LEU A 172 -5.06 1.21 19.54
C LEU A 172 -4.12 0.45 18.60
N THR A 173 -2.82 0.53 18.85
CA THR A 173 -1.83 -0.24 18.10
C THR A 173 -2.08 -1.73 18.23
N GLY A 174 -2.32 -2.24 19.45
CA GLY A 174 -2.66 -3.63 19.69
C GLY A 174 -3.96 -4.06 18.99
N LEU A 175 -4.99 -3.22 19.03
CA LEU A 175 -6.26 -3.47 18.35
C LEU A 175 -6.09 -3.57 16.82
N LEU A 176 -5.29 -2.68 16.22
CA LEU A 176 -5.01 -2.73 14.77
C LEU A 176 -4.23 -3.98 14.39
N ILE A 177 -3.23 -4.36 15.17
CA ILE A 177 -2.47 -5.60 14.95
C ILE A 177 -3.42 -6.80 15.04
N ALA A 178 -4.27 -6.86 16.07
CA ALA A 178 -5.26 -7.93 16.21
C ALA A 178 -6.23 -7.98 15.03
N ALA A 179 -6.67 -6.82 14.53
CA ALA A 179 -7.55 -6.75 13.35
C ALA A 179 -6.86 -7.28 12.07
N VAL A 180 -5.59 -6.97 11.87
CA VAL A 180 -4.79 -7.51 10.74
C VAL A 180 -4.66 -9.03 10.84
N PHE A 181 -4.36 -9.57 12.02
CA PHE A 181 -4.31 -11.01 12.25
C PHE A 181 -5.67 -11.67 12.03
N ALA A 182 -6.75 -11.09 12.52
CA ALA A 182 -8.10 -11.61 12.30
C ALA A 182 -8.46 -11.65 10.80
N ALA A 183 -8.12 -10.62 10.05
CA ALA A 183 -8.32 -10.58 8.61
C ALA A 183 -7.49 -11.66 7.89
N ALA A 184 -6.21 -11.82 8.26
CA ALA A 184 -5.33 -12.84 7.70
C ALA A 184 -5.87 -14.26 7.99
N MET A 185 -6.28 -14.52 9.24
CA MET A 185 -6.88 -15.83 9.62
C MET A 185 -8.18 -16.11 8.85
N SER A 186 -9.02 -15.10 8.66
CA SER A 186 -10.24 -15.21 7.85
C SER A 186 -9.93 -15.60 6.41
N THR A 187 -8.91 -14.97 5.80
CA THR A 187 -8.49 -15.29 4.43
C THR A 187 -7.94 -16.70 4.30
N VAL A 188 -7.06 -17.10 5.24
CA VAL A 188 -6.50 -18.47 5.26
C VAL A 188 -7.59 -19.51 5.45
N SER A 189 -8.51 -19.29 6.41
CA SER A 189 -9.64 -20.20 6.63
C SER A 189 -10.51 -20.37 5.39
N THR A 190 -10.78 -19.30 4.67
CA THR A 190 -11.56 -19.35 3.42
C THR A 190 -10.82 -20.08 2.30
N SER A 191 -9.49 -19.98 2.26
CA SER A 191 -8.68 -20.66 1.23
C SER A 191 -8.50 -22.16 1.50
N LEU A 192 -8.59 -22.59 2.75
CA LEU A 192 -8.44 -23.99 3.16
C LEU A 192 -9.76 -24.78 3.12
N ASN A 193 -10.90 -24.10 3.05
CA ASN A 193 -12.23 -24.72 3.04
C ASN A 193 -12.77 -24.87 1.62
#